data_31526e337292e7c57ff23342e850e381
#
_entry.id   31526e337292e7c57ff23342e850e381
#
_cell.length_a   1.000
_cell.length_b   1.000
_cell.length_c   1.000
_cell.angle_alpha   90.00
_cell.angle_beta   90.00
_cell.angle_gamma   90.00
#
_symmetry.space_group_name_H-M   'P 1'
#
loop_
_entity.id
_entity.type
_entity.pdbx_description
1 polymer ?
#
loop_
_entity_poly.entity_id
_entity_poly.type
_entity_poly.pdbx_seq_one_letter_code
_entity_poly.pdbx_strand_id
1 'polypeptide(L)'
;KFCDEHDIEYELCGKLIVASDESEINSLDNLFERGKNNGVNGLQLVDESKINEIEPYVRGVKGLWSPNTGIVDYIKLTEAYAKIFQSKDGQINKNTKLLNILSGTTNLILETNKGDFSAKYLINCAGLHADRIAKMMKLDTDVRIVPFRGEYFTLTDDAKKMVNGLIYPVPDPDLPFLGVHFTKRIDNEVEAGPNAVMAYSREGYKKFAINPSDLFESFTYLGFWKMIKNNWKTGLREQYRSLNKFKFVQSLQKLIPEIKSKHLTNPGAGVRAQAIDKNGKLLQDFSIIHSSNSLHILSAPSPGATSSLKIAEHLMSEINI
;
A
#
# COMPACT_ATOMS: atom_id res chain seq x y z
N LYS A 1 8.97 5.44 19.28
CA LYS A 1 8.91 6.81 19.82
C LYS A 1 7.49 7.37 19.79
N PHE A 2 6.88 7.65 18.63
CA PHE A 2 5.51 8.20 18.58
C PHE A 2 4.49 7.26 19.26
N CYS A 3 4.59 5.97 19.04
CA CYS A 3 3.70 4.99 19.67
C CYS A 3 3.85 4.97 21.18
N ASP A 4 5.09 5.03 21.69
CA ASP A 4 5.38 5.10 23.14
C ASP A 4 4.84 6.38 23.78
N GLU A 5 4.96 7.53 23.08
CA GLU A 5 4.48 8.83 23.56
C GLU A 5 2.95 8.94 23.62
N HIS A 6 2.24 8.07 22.88
CA HIS A 6 0.78 8.13 22.73
C HIS A 6 0.07 6.82 23.09
N ASP A 7 0.72 5.91 23.82
CA ASP A 7 0.19 4.62 24.27
C ASP A 7 -0.45 3.79 23.13
N ILE A 8 0.21 3.80 21.96
CA ILE A 8 -0.21 3.01 20.81
C ILE A 8 0.54 1.70 20.82
N GLU A 9 -0.19 0.60 20.90
CA GLU A 9 0.38 -0.74 20.88
C GLU A 9 1.09 -1.05 19.57
N TYR A 10 2.30 -1.56 19.65
CA TYR A 10 3.08 -2.08 18.54
C TYR A 10 3.91 -3.28 19.01
N GLU A 11 4.34 -4.10 18.05
CA GLU A 11 5.19 -5.26 18.33
C GLU A 11 6.33 -5.31 17.30
N LEU A 12 7.56 -5.46 17.78
CA LEU A 12 8.73 -5.73 16.93
C LEU A 12 8.84 -7.23 16.67
N CYS A 13 7.97 -7.76 15.84
CA CYS A 13 7.89 -9.19 15.53
C CYS A 13 8.95 -9.66 14.52
N GLY A 14 9.65 -8.71 13.89
CA GLY A 14 10.60 -9.00 12.84
C GLY A 14 9.95 -9.30 11.48
N LYS A 15 10.81 -9.37 10.46
CA LYS A 15 10.40 -9.69 9.08
C LYS A 15 11.42 -10.60 8.43
N LEU A 16 10.94 -11.73 7.92
CA LEU A 16 11.74 -12.69 7.17
C LEU A 16 11.37 -12.61 5.68
N ILE A 17 12.34 -12.30 4.82
CA ILE A 17 12.21 -12.39 3.37
C ILE A 17 12.92 -13.65 2.92
N VAL A 18 12.24 -14.54 2.20
CA VAL A 18 12.69 -15.90 1.93
C VAL A 18 12.90 -16.13 0.45
N ALA A 19 14.09 -16.58 0.08
CA ALA A 19 14.35 -17.18 -1.23
C ALA A 19 13.89 -18.64 -1.20
N SER A 20 12.86 -18.94 -1.99
CA SER A 20 12.26 -20.29 -2.06
C SER A 20 13.14 -21.27 -2.84
N ASP A 21 13.99 -20.77 -3.73
CA ASP A 21 14.94 -21.53 -4.52
C ASP A 21 16.21 -20.72 -4.82
N GLU A 22 17.22 -21.40 -5.39
CA GLU A 22 18.53 -20.80 -5.65
C GLU A 22 18.49 -19.64 -6.66
N SER A 23 17.51 -19.60 -7.56
CA SER A 23 17.40 -18.53 -8.55
C SER A 23 17.07 -17.15 -7.93
N GLU A 24 16.49 -17.15 -6.72
CA GLU A 24 16.12 -15.94 -5.99
C GLU A 24 17.26 -15.38 -5.12
N ILE A 25 18.36 -16.13 -4.91
CA ILE A 25 19.46 -15.75 -4.00
C ILE A 25 20.10 -14.42 -4.40
N ASN A 26 20.41 -14.22 -5.67
CA ASN A 26 21.03 -12.98 -6.14
C ASN A 26 20.13 -11.75 -5.88
N SER A 27 18.83 -11.90 -6.05
CA SER A 27 17.87 -10.83 -5.77
C SER A 27 17.79 -10.53 -4.27
N LEU A 28 17.88 -11.58 -3.43
CA LEU A 28 17.91 -11.44 -1.98
C LEU A 28 19.18 -10.72 -1.50
N ASP A 29 20.35 -11.08 -2.06
CA ASP A 29 21.62 -10.46 -1.71
C ASP A 29 21.67 -8.98 -2.13
N ASN A 30 21.15 -8.65 -3.31
CA ASN A 30 20.99 -7.27 -3.75
C ASN A 30 20.06 -6.47 -2.81
N LEU A 31 18.98 -7.10 -2.32
CA LEU A 31 18.07 -6.48 -1.37
C LEU A 31 18.76 -6.21 -0.02
N PHE A 32 19.60 -7.14 0.45
CA PHE A 32 20.40 -6.98 1.65
C PHE A 32 21.37 -5.80 1.54
N GLU A 33 22.15 -5.74 0.46
CA GLU A 33 23.10 -4.64 0.24
C GLU A 33 22.39 -3.29 0.11
N ARG A 34 21.24 -3.24 -0.58
CA ARG A 34 20.42 -2.03 -0.64
C ARG A 34 19.90 -1.62 0.73
N GLY A 35 19.48 -2.58 1.55
CA GLY A 35 19.03 -2.31 2.92
C GLY A 35 20.14 -1.72 3.78
N LYS A 36 21.36 -2.28 3.71
CA LYS A 36 22.55 -1.75 4.41
C LYS A 36 22.87 -0.32 3.96
N ASN A 37 22.90 -0.08 2.66
CA ASN A 37 23.20 1.24 2.09
C ASN A 37 22.16 2.30 2.49
N ASN A 38 20.92 1.88 2.73
CA ASN A 38 19.85 2.73 3.25
C ASN A 38 19.85 2.86 4.78
N GLY A 39 20.85 2.32 5.48
CA GLY A 39 20.99 2.44 6.93
C GLY A 39 20.03 1.58 7.76
N VAL A 40 19.48 0.51 7.17
CA VAL A 40 18.63 -0.41 7.96
C VAL A 40 19.49 -1.23 8.90
N ASN A 41 19.28 -1.04 10.20
CA ASN A 41 20.06 -1.69 11.25
C ASN A 41 19.61 -3.13 11.52
N GLY A 42 20.57 -3.99 11.82
CA GLY A 42 20.32 -5.35 12.31
C GLY A 42 19.92 -6.35 11.22
N LEU A 43 20.03 -5.99 9.92
CA LEU A 43 19.79 -6.93 8.82
C LEU A 43 20.78 -8.10 8.85
N GLN A 44 20.28 -9.31 8.64
CA GLN A 44 21.06 -10.54 8.62
C GLN A 44 20.67 -11.43 7.45
N LEU A 45 21.64 -11.90 6.68
CA LEU A 45 21.43 -13.04 5.80
C LEU A 45 21.46 -14.31 6.64
N VAL A 46 20.47 -15.17 6.47
CA VAL A 46 20.27 -16.37 7.26
C VAL A 46 20.13 -17.61 6.37
N ASP A 47 20.63 -18.74 6.85
CA ASP A 47 20.50 -20.04 6.20
C ASP A 47 19.17 -20.74 6.57
N GLU A 48 18.95 -21.92 6.00
CA GLU A 48 17.74 -22.73 6.23
C GLU A 48 17.55 -23.06 7.71
N SER A 49 18.64 -23.37 8.45
CA SER A 49 18.57 -23.67 9.88
C SER A 49 18.01 -22.50 10.67
N LYS A 50 18.54 -21.29 10.40
CA LYS A 50 18.08 -20.07 11.07
C LYS A 50 16.70 -19.65 10.63
N ILE A 51 16.32 -19.88 9.37
CA ILE A 51 14.93 -19.68 8.89
C ILE A 51 13.98 -20.53 9.75
N ASN A 52 14.28 -21.82 9.92
CA ASN A 52 13.43 -22.74 10.70
C ASN A 52 13.39 -22.42 12.20
N GLU A 53 14.46 -21.79 12.75
CA GLU A 53 14.44 -21.29 14.15
C GLU A 53 13.48 -20.09 14.30
N ILE A 54 13.48 -19.16 13.33
CA ILE A 54 12.64 -17.95 13.37
C ILE A 54 11.18 -18.31 13.04
N GLU A 55 10.98 -19.05 11.97
CA GLU A 55 9.66 -19.43 11.42
C GLU A 55 9.64 -20.93 11.10
N PRO A 56 9.26 -21.79 12.04
CA PRO A 56 9.43 -23.25 11.93
C PRO A 56 8.72 -23.91 10.73
N TYR A 57 7.68 -23.28 10.20
CA TYR A 57 6.90 -23.82 9.07
C TYR A 57 7.35 -23.27 7.72
N VAL A 58 8.26 -22.29 7.70
CA VAL A 58 8.78 -21.70 6.47
C VAL A 58 9.81 -22.62 5.81
N ARG A 59 9.77 -22.69 4.49
CA ARG A 59 10.77 -23.41 3.67
C ARG A 59 11.43 -22.43 2.72
N GLY A 60 12.76 -22.47 2.69
CA GLY A 60 13.57 -21.65 1.80
C GLY A 60 15.04 -21.97 1.94
N VAL A 61 15.81 -21.66 0.91
CA VAL A 61 17.26 -21.96 0.83
C VAL A 61 18.12 -20.85 1.49
N LYS A 62 17.61 -19.61 1.55
CA LYS A 62 18.26 -18.45 2.14
C LYS A 62 17.22 -17.42 2.56
N GLY A 63 17.49 -16.67 3.62
CA GLY A 63 16.60 -15.62 4.11
C GLY A 63 17.31 -14.31 4.39
N LEU A 64 16.55 -13.23 4.37
CA LEU A 64 16.93 -11.91 4.88
C LEU A 64 16.05 -11.62 6.09
N TRP A 65 16.67 -11.62 7.27
CA TRP A 65 16.02 -11.31 8.52
C TRP A 65 16.18 -9.84 8.90
N SER A 66 15.09 -9.18 9.22
CA SER A 66 15.04 -7.81 9.74
C SER A 66 14.36 -7.79 11.10
N PRO A 67 15.12 -7.91 12.21
CA PRO A 67 14.56 -8.03 13.55
C PRO A 67 13.83 -6.80 14.06
N ASN A 68 14.16 -5.62 13.53
CA ASN A 68 13.60 -4.34 13.94
C ASN A 68 12.35 -3.94 13.17
N THR A 69 11.83 -4.82 12.32
CA THR A 69 10.53 -4.60 11.66
C THR A 69 9.40 -4.92 12.63
N GLY A 70 8.38 -4.08 12.65
CA GLY A 70 7.25 -4.24 13.56
C GLY A 70 5.91 -4.05 12.89
N ILE A 71 4.88 -4.29 13.67
CA ILE A 71 3.47 -4.10 13.35
C ILE A 71 2.85 -3.09 14.31
N VAL A 72 1.83 -2.37 13.86
CA VAL A 72 1.12 -1.37 14.64
C VAL A 72 -0.35 -1.33 14.23
N ASP A 73 -1.23 -0.93 15.13
CA ASP A 73 -2.62 -0.62 14.81
C ASP A 73 -2.71 0.76 14.14
N TYR A 74 -2.86 0.75 12.80
CA TYR A 74 -2.98 1.99 12.02
C TYR A 74 -4.28 2.76 12.30
N ILE A 75 -5.33 2.12 12.83
CA ILE A 75 -6.56 2.79 13.23
C ILE A 75 -6.26 3.66 14.45
N LYS A 76 -5.69 3.06 15.51
CA LYS A 76 -5.28 3.80 16.72
C LYS A 76 -4.25 4.89 16.41
N LEU A 77 -3.29 4.60 15.51
CA LEU A 77 -2.31 5.58 15.07
C LEU A 77 -2.98 6.80 14.40
N THR A 78 -3.92 6.56 13.49
CA THR A 78 -4.66 7.63 12.79
C THR A 78 -5.55 8.41 13.76
N GLU A 79 -6.18 7.74 14.72
CA GLU A 79 -6.98 8.39 15.77
C GLU A 79 -6.12 9.29 16.67
N ALA A 80 -4.89 8.87 16.98
CA ALA A 80 -3.95 9.70 17.72
C ALA A 80 -3.56 10.96 16.94
N TYR A 81 -3.27 10.83 15.62
CA TYR A 81 -3.04 11.99 14.77
C TYR A 81 -4.24 12.95 14.76
N ALA A 82 -5.46 12.41 14.66
CA ALA A 82 -6.68 13.21 14.67
C ALA A 82 -6.85 13.98 16.00
N LYS A 83 -6.62 13.32 17.14
CA LYS A 83 -6.68 13.94 18.47
C LYS A 83 -5.66 15.06 18.63
N ILE A 84 -4.41 14.82 18.20
CA ILE A 84 -3.35 15.85 18.26
C ILE A 84 -3.69 17.03 17.36
N PHE A 85 -4.19 16.78 16.14
CA PHE A 85 -4.61 17.83 15.23
C PHE A 85 -5.72 18.70 15.85
N GLN A 86 -6.74 18.07 16.43
CA GLN A 86 -7.86 18.78 17.08
C GLN A 86 -7.41 19.53 18.36
N SER A 87 -6.45 19.02 19.12
CA SER A 87 -5.90 19.71 20.29
C SER A 87 -5.12 20.99 19.94
N LYS A 88 -4.80 21.18 18.66
CA LYS A 88 -4.18 22.36 18.08
C LYS A 88 -5.17 23.19 17.26
N ASP A 89 -6.43 23.18 17.63
CA ASP A 89 -7.54 23.88 16.98
C ASP A 89 -7.83 23.46 15.53
N GLY A 90 -7.28 22.30 15.10
CA GLY A 90 -7.56 21.73 13.79
C GLY A 90 -8.99 21.19 13.70
N GLN A 91 -9.68 21.42 12.58
CA GLN A 91 -11.03 20.97 12.33
C GLN A 91 -11.08 19.76 11.40
N ILE A 92 -11.81 18.72 11.78
CA ILE A 92 -12.03 17.53 10.97
C ILE A 92 -13.51 17.46 10.57
N ASN A 93 -13.77 17.68 9.29
CA ASN A 93 -15.13 17.66 8.73
C ASN A 93 -15.43 16.30 8.09
N LYS A 94 -15.91 15.34 8.87
CA LYS A 94 -16.30 14.01 8.38
C LYS A 94 -17.55 14.06 7.49
N ASN A 95 -17.68 13.09 6.57
CA ASN A 95 -18.79 13.00 5.61
C ASN A 95 -18.93 14.28 4.76
N THR A 96 -17.83 14.95 4.49
CA THR A 96 -17.77 16.18 3.71
C THR A 96 -16.99 15.87 2.42
N LYS A 97 -17.71 15.85 1.30
CA LYS A 97 -17.17 15.54 -0.02
C LYS A 97 -16.90 16.84 -0.77
N LEU A 98 -15.65 17.02 -1.21
CA LEU A 98 -15.30 18.09 -2.13
C LEU A 98 -15.93 17.81 -3.51
N LEU A 99 -16.66 18.78 -4.04
CA LEU A 99 -17.39 18.70 -5.31
C LEU A 99 -16.71 19.52 -6.40
N ASN A 100 -16.19 20.71 -6.04
CA ASN A 100 -15.54 21.62 -6.98
C ASN A 100 -14.56 22.56 -6.23
N ILE A 101 -13.67 23.18 -6.97
CA ILE A 101 -12.72 24.19 -6.45
C ILE A 101 -12.79 25.42 -7.35
N LEU A 102 -13.10 26.57 -6.78
CA LEU A 102 -13.07 27.85 -7.46
C LEU A 102 -11.84 28.63 -6.99
N SER A 103 -11.02 29.09 -7.92
CA SER A 103 -9.89 29.96 -7.62
C SER A 103 -10.38 31.41 -7.54
N GLY A 104 -10.35 31.98 -6.34
CA GLY A 104 -10.54 33.41 -6.11
C GLY A 104 -9.24 34.19 -6.29
N THR A 105 -9.28 35.50 -6.07
CA THR A 105 -8.09 36.35 -6.15
C THR A 105 -7.09 36.11 -5.02
N THR A 106 -7.57 35.81 -3.82
CA THR A 106 -6.73 35.61 -2.62
C THR A 106 -6.91 34.25 -1.99
N ASN A 107 -8.07 33.62 -2.16
CA ASN A 107 -8.44 32.35 -1.53
C ASN A 107 -9.02 31.38 -2.54
N LEU A 108 -8.95 30.10 -2.20
CA LEU A 108 -9.70 29.03 -2.84
C LEU A 108 -11.07 28.90 -2.16
N ILE A 109 -12.13 28.70 -2.94
CA ILE A 109 -13.44 28.29 -2.46
C ILE A 109 -13.61 26.80 -2.76
N LEU A 110 -13.77 26.00 -1.72
CA LEU A 110 -13.96 24.56 -1.76
C LEU A 110 -15.46 24.27 -1.64
N GLU A 111 -16.12 24.01 -2.75
CA GLU A 111 -17.54 23.65 -2.78
C GLU A 111 -17.72 22.21 -2.31
N THR A 112 -18.52 21.99 -1.29
CA THR A 112 -18.76 20.66 -0.72
C THR A 112 -20.25 20.34 -0.61
N ASN A 113 -20.55 19.07 -0.35
CA ASN A 113 -21.93 18.64 -0.04
C ASN A 113 -22.50 19.18 1.27
N LYS A 114 -21.70 19.93 2.06
CA LYS A 114 -22.11 20.55 3.33
C LYS A 114 -21.89 22.06 3.38
N GLY A 115 -21.79 22.69 2.23
CA GLY A 115 -21.50 24.12 2.10
C GLY A 115 -20.04 24.37 1.70
N ASP A 116 -19.69 25.63 1.59
CA ASP A 116 -18.43 26.07 1.04
C ASP A 116 -17.42 26.41 2.14
N PHE A 117 -16.17 26.09 1.88
CA PHE A 117 -15.04 26.44 2.75
C PHE A 117 -14.08 27.37 2.00
N SER A 118 -13.60 28.40 2.67
CA SER A 118 -12.55 29.26 2.14
C SER A 118 -11.19 28.82 2.69
N ALA A 119 -10.20 28.67 1.80
CA ALA A 119 -8.84 28.27 2.18
C ALA A 119 -7.81 29.12 1.44
N LYS A 120 -6.71 29.48 2.11
CA LYS A 120 -5.56 30.15 1.48
C LYS A 120 -4.71 29.15 0.68
N TYR A 121 -4.60 27.94 1.18
CA TYR A 121 -3.77 26.89 0.60
C TYR A 121 -4.47 25.53 0.69
N LEU A 122 -4.34 24.69 -0.34
CA LEU A 122 -4.90 23.34 -0.39
C LEU A 122 -3.78 22.32 -0.43
N ILE A 123 -3.80 21.36 0.49
CA ILE A 123 -2.95 20.16 0.45
C ILE A 123 -3.83 18.95 0.11
N ASN A 124 -3.62 18.40 -1.07
CA ASN A 124 -4.39 17.26 -1.56
C ASN A 124 -3.69 15.93 -1.24
N CYS A 125 -4.17 15.25 -0.21
CA CYS A 125 -3.76 13.91 0.19
C CYS A 125 -4.87 12.87 -0.04
N ALA A 126 -5.67 13.01 -1.11
CA ALA A 126 -6.90 12.25 -1.30
C ALA A 126 -6.70 10.83 -1.86
N GLY A 127 -5.46 10.33 -1.95
CA GLY A 127 -5.15 8.96 -2.33
C GLY A 127 -5.83 8.55 -3.64
N LEU A 128 -6.80 7.63 -3.59
CA LEU A 128 -7.56 7.15 -4.75
C LEU A 128 -8.24 8.26 -5.59
N HIS A 129 -8.44 9.45 -5.03
CA HIS A 129 -9.11 10.58 -5.70
C HIS A 129 -8.19 11.78 -5.95
N ALA A 130 -6.89 11.67 -5.69
CA ALA A 130 -5.97 12.80 -5.75
C ALA A 130 -5.84 13.41 -7.15
N ASP A 131 -5.85 12.61 -8.22
CA ASP A 131 -5.84 13.07 -9.61
C ASP A 131 -7.10 13.86 -10.00
N ARG A 132 -8.27 13.51 -9.43
CA ARG A 132 -9.52 14.25 -9.62
C ARG A 132 -9.46 15.64 -9.01
N ILE A 133 -8.92 15.75 -7.81
CA ILE A 133 -8.76 17.04 -7.12
C ILE A 133 -7.76 17.92 -7.87
N ALA A 134 -6.64 17.37 -8.33
CA ALA A 134 -5.70 18.11 -9.17
C ALA A 134 -6.37 18.63 -10.46
N LYS A 135 -7.24 17.81 -11.08
CA LYS A 135 -8.02 18.21 -12.25
C LYS A 135 -9.03 19.32 -11.94
N MET A 136 -9.67 19.34 -10.75
CA MET A 136 -10.55 20.44 -10.32
C MET A 136 -9.80 21.77 -10.27
N MET A 137 -8.51 21.75 -9.91
CA MET A 137 -7.61 22.91 -9.94
C MET A 137 -7.08 23.24 -11.35
N LYS A 138 -7.54 22.51 -12.40
CA LYS A 138 -7.08 22.65 -13.79
C LYS A 138 -5.58 22.46 -13.96
N LEU A 139 -4.95 21.69 -13.07
CA LEU A 139 -3.54 21.36 -13.19
C LEU A 139 -3.37 20.32 -14.30
N ASP A 140 -2.43 20.62 -15.21
CA ASP A 140 -2.05 19.65 -16.23
C ASP A 140 -1.15 18.57 -15.61
N THR A 141 -1.64 17.34 -15.64
CA THR A 141 -0.90 16.20 -15.13
C THR A 141 -1.01 15.01 -16.06
N ASP A 142 0.15 14.48 -16.41
CA ASP A 142 0.26 13.24 -17.19
C ASP A 142 -0.05 11.98 -16.37
N VAL A 143 -0.41 12.13 -15.10
CA VAL A 143 -0.66 11.03 -14.16
C VAL A 143 -2.15 10.82 -13.95
N ARG A 144 -2.58 9.56 -13.98
CA ARG A 144 -3.93 9.11 -13.58
C ARG A 144 -3.83 8.00 -12.56
N ILE A 145 -4.80 7.95 -11.66
CA ILE A 145 -4.92 6.89 -10.67
C ILE A 145 -5.85 5.81 -11.20
N VAL A 146 -5.29 4.60 -11.33
CA VAL A 146 -6.03 3.39 -11.65
C VAL A 146 -6.09 2.52 -10.39
N PRO A 147 -7.28 2.11 -9.95
CA PRO A 147 -7.40 1.33 -8.72
C PRO A 147 -6.98 -0.12 -8.94
N PHE A 148 -6.13 -0.64 -8.05
CA PHE A 148 -5.78 -2.06 -7.97
C PHE A 148 -6.21 -2.63 -6.64
N ARG A 149 -6.98 -3.72 -6.64
CA ARG A 149 -7.42 -4.40 -5.45
C ARG A 149 -6.44 -5.50 -5.08
N GLY A 150 -6.01 -5.50 -3.81
CA GLY A 150 -5.32 -6.60 -3.16
C GLY A 150 -6.30 -7.39 -2.31
N GLU A 151 -6.42 -8.70 -2.57
CA GLU A 151 -7.30 -9.58 -1.83
C GLU A 151 -6.50 -10.32 -0.77
N TYR A 152 -7.04 -10.38 0.44
CA TYR A 152 -6.45 -11.05 1.60
C TYR A 152 -7.37 -12.13 2.12
N PHE A 153 -6.80 -13.10 2.81
CA PHE A 153 -7.52 -14.06 3.64
C PHE A 153 -6.96 -14.02 5.05
N THR A 154 -7.82 -14.18 6.03
CA THR A 154 -7.40 -14.41 7.42
C THR A 154 -7.15 -15.90 7.62
N LEU A 155 -6.11 -16.27 8.35
CA LEU A 155 -5.86 -17.66 8.70
C LEU A 155 -6.80 -18.11 9.83
N THR A 156 -7.15 -19.42 9.82
CA THR A 156 -7.84 -20.04 10.96
C THR A 156 -6.97 -20.11 12.20
N ASP A 157 -7.55 -20.27 13.39
CA ASP A 157 -6.84 -20.37 14.67
C ASP A 157 -5.76 -21.47 14.69
N ASP A 158 -5.98 -22.56 13.98
CA ASP A 158 -4.97 -23.62 13.84
C ASP A 158 -3.80 -23.20 12.96
N ALA A 159 -4.08 -22.44 11.90
CA ALA A 159 -3.09 -22.07 10.90
C ALA A 159 -2.30 -20.81 11.29
N LYS A 160 -2.89 -19.87 12.04
CA LYS A 160 -2.16 -18.67 12.48
C LYS A 160 -0.96 -18.99 13.38
N LYS A 161 -0.95 -20.14 14.05
CA LYS A 161 0.17 -20.65 14.84
C LYS A 161 1.40 -21.02 14.01
N MET A 162 1.26 -21.09 12.67
CA MET A 162 2.35 -21.38 11.73
C MET A 162 3.14 -20.12 11.37
N VAL A 163 2.74 -18.93 11.87
CA VAL A 163 3.34 -17.65 11.52
C VAL A 163 3.64 -16.86 12.80
N ASN A 164 4.90 -16.60 13.05
CA ASN A 164 5.34 -15.83 14.23
C ASN A 164 5.39 -14.32 13.97
N GLY A 165 5.71 -13.92 12.73
CA GLY A 165 5.90 -12.52 12.37
C GLY A 165 5.45 -12.19 10.94
N LEU A 166 6.35 -11.57 10.17
CA LEU A 166 6.12 -11.16 8.80
C LEU A 166 6.94 -12.04 7.86
N ILE A 167 6.28 -12.81 6.98
CA ILE A 167 6.95 -13.75 6.05
C ILE A 167 6.67 -13.32 4.61
N TYR A 168 7.70 -12.96 3.88
CA TYR A 168 7.63 -12.40 2.53
C TYR A 168 8.46 -13.21 1.54
N PRO A 169 8.03 -13.38 0.29
CA PRO A 169 8.90 -13.86 -0.77
C PRO A 169 9.90 -12.79 -1.19
N VAL A 170 10.96 -13.18 -1.87
CA VAL A 170 11.84 -12.23 -2.56
C VAL A 170 11.02 -11.46 -3.60
N PRO A 171 11.09 -10.12 -3.62
CA PRO A 171 10.39 -9.32 -4.61
C PRO A 171 10.90 -9.64 -6.03
N ASP A 172 9.97 -9.89 -6.94
CA ASP A 172 10.27 -10.00 -8.37
C ASP A 172 10.52 -8.57 -8.92
N PRO A 173 11.73 -8.26 -9.42
CA PRO A 173 12.05 -6.91 -9.88
C PRO A 173 11.21 -6.46 -11.09
N ASP A 174 10.66 -7.40 -11.86
CA ASP A 174 9.84 -7.13 -13.03
C ASP A 174 8.37 -6.85 -12.67
N LEU A 175 7.99 -7.06 -11.41
CA LEU A 175 6.62 -6.87 -10.96
C LEU A 175 6.49 -5.65 -10.03
N PRO A 176 5.47 -4.79 -10.24
CA PRO A 176 5.27 -3.62 -9.40
C PRO A 176 4.65 -3.97 -8.03
N PHE A 177 4.26 -5.21 -7.83
CA PHE A 177 3.59 -5.67 -6.61
C PHE A 177 4.36 -6.84 -5.98
N LEU A 178 4.41 -6.84 -4.66
CA LEU A 178 4.95 -7.97 -3.90
C LEU A 178 4.10 -9.23 -4.13
N GLY A 179 4.74 -10.39 -4.13
CA GLY A 179 4.06 -11.67 -4.09
C GLY A 179 3.22 -11.83 -2.82
N VAL A 180 2.32 -12.82 -2.82
CA VAL A 180 1.53 -13.14 -1.62
C VAL A 180 2.45 -13.49 -0.46
N HIS A 181 2.12 -12.99 0.72
CA HIS A 181 2.93 -13.09 1.93
C HIS A 181 2.03 -13.27 3.15
N PHE A 182 2.63 -13.55 4.31
CA PHE A 182 1.93 -13.63 5.58
C PHE A 182 2.27 -12.41 6.44
N THR A 183 1.23 -11.85 7.06
CA THR A 183 1.34 -10.67 7.91
C THR A 183 0.64 -10.93 9.24
N LYS A 184 1.40 -11.02 10.32
CA LYS A 184 0.86 -10.94 11.67
C LYS A 184 0.29 -9.55 11.92
N ARG A 185 -0.85 -9.47 12.58
CA ARG A 185 -1.48 -8.23 13.01
C ARG A 185 -1.38 -8.06 14.52
N ILE A 186 -1.59 -6.84 14.99
CA ILE A 186 -1.51 -6.50 16.41
C ILE A 186 -2.60 -7.21 17.24
N ASP A 187 -3.72 -7.58 16.64
CA ASP A 187 -4.81 -8.36 17.25
C ASP A 187 -4.55 -9.88 17.25
N ASN A 188 -3.31 -10.30 16.93
CA ASN A 188 -2.88 -11.69 16.76
C ASN A 188 -3.58 -12.47 15.64
N GLU A 189 -4.31 -11.78 14.76
CA GLU A 189 -4.73 -12.38 13.51
C GLU A 189 -3.58 -12.43 12.51
N VAL A 190 -3.65 -13.36 11.55
CA VAL A 190 -2.67 -13.47 10.47
C VAL A 190 -3.39 -13.36 9.14
N GLU A 191 -2.95 -12.41 8.34
CA GLU A 191 -3.42 -12.23 6.97
C GLU A 191 -2.47 -12.91 5.98
N ALA A 192 -3.05 -13.54 4.96
CA ALA A 192 -2.36 -14.14 3.83
C ALA A 192 -2.77 -13.42 2.54
N GLY A 193 -1.82 -12.85 1.82
CA GLY A 193 -2.05 -12.02 0.62
C GLY A 193 -1.04 -10.88 0.57
N PRO A 194 -1.36 -9.81 -0.20
CA PRO A 194 -2.41 -9.74 -1.20
C PRO A 194 -1.97 -10.26 -2.58
N ASN A 195 -2.95 -10.53 -3.44
CA ASN A 195 -2.75 -10.49 -4.89
C ASN A 195 -2.86 -9.03 -5.40
N ALA A 196 -2.82 -8.82 -6.72
CA ALA A 196 -2.99 -7.50 -7.30
C ALA A 196 -3.82 -7.60 -8.58
N VAL A 197 -5.11 -7.27 -8.50
CA VAL A 197 -6.01 -7.26 -9.63
C VAL A 197 -6.60 -5.87 -9.86
N MET A 198 -6.94 -5.54 -11.10
CA MET A 198 -7.64 -4.31 -11.39
C MET A 198 -8.98 -4.26 -10.63
N ALA A 199 -9.27 -3.16 -9.97
CA ALA A 199 -10.58 -2.88 -9.39
C ALA A 199 -11.44 -2.11 -10.40
N TYR A 200 -12.76 -2.40 -10.42
CA TYR A 200 -13.71 -1.75 -11.33
C TYR A 200 -14.37 -0.51 -10.71
N SER A 201 -13.88 -0.12 -9.54
CA SER A 201 -14.27 1.09 -8.82
C SER A 201 -13.09 1.56 -7.98
N ARG A 202 -12.93 2.87 -7.79
CA ARG A 202 -11.90 3.43 -6.89
C ARG A 202 -12.13 3.00 -5.45
N GLU A 203 -13.38 2.79 -5.06
CA GLU A 203 -13.77 2.22 -3.77
C GLU A 203 -14.26 0.77 -3.89
N GLY A 204 -13.59 0.00 -4.76
CA GLY A 204 -13.94 -1.38 -5.13
C GLY A 204 -13.47 -2.43 -4.12
N TYR A 205 -13.81 -2.30 -2.84
CA TYR A 205 -13.46 -3.27 -1.79
C TYR A 205 -14.16 -4.61 -1.97
N LYS A 206 -15.33 -4.65 -2.61
CA LYS A 206 -16.02 -5.89 -2.98
C LYS A 206 -15.58 -6.36 -4.37
N LYS A 207 -15.46 -7.68 -4.56
CA LYS A 207 -14.91 -8.31 -5.77
C LYS A 207 -15.58 -7.86 -7.08
N PHE A 208 -16.88 -7.63 -7.04
CA PHE A 208 -17.68 -7.23 -8.19
C PHE A 208 -18.28 -5.80 -8.05
N ALA A 209 -17.66 -4.96 -7.22
CA ALA A 209 -18.05 -3.56 -7.15
C ALA A 209 -17.67 -2.86 -8.44
N ILE A 210 -18.64 -2.33 -9.19
CA ILE A 210 -18.46 -1.63 -10.45
C ILE A 210 -18.96 -0.20 -10.30
N ASN A 211 -18.14 0.76 -10.72
CA ASN A 211 -18.54 2.16 -10.91
C ASN A 211 -18.29 2.55 -12.38
N PRO A 212 -19.34 2.83 -13.15
CA PRO A 212 -19.20 3.16 -14.57
C PRO A 212 -18.33 4.39 -14.83
N SER A 213 -18.39 5.41 -13.95
CA SER A 213 -17.58 6.62 -14.09
C SER A 213 -16.09 6.33 -13.89
N ASP A 214 -15.74 5.51 -12.89
CA ASP A 214 -14.35 5.11 -12.62
C ASP A 214 -13.77 4.27 -13.76
N LEU A 215 -14.58 3.37 -14.32
CA LEU A 215 -14.20 2.59 -15.50
C LEU A 215 -14.02 3.47 -16.74
N PHE A 216 -14.93 4.39 -16.99
CA PHE A 216 -14.85 5.31 -18.12
C PHE A 216 -13.56 6.15 -18.04
N GLU A 217 -13.22 6.69 -16.86
CA GLU A 217 -11.97 7.42 -16.66
C GLU A 217 -10.74 6.57 -16.94
N SER A 218 -10.74 5.30 -16.52
CA SER A 218 -9.64 4.37 -16.77
C SER A 218 -9.52 4.02 -18.25
N PHE A 219 -10.63 3.68 -18.90
CA PHE A 219 -10.63 3.23 -20.31
C PHE A 219 -10.39 4.35 -21.31
N THR A 220 -10.73 5.60 -20.98
CA THR A 220 -10.43 6.76 -21.83
C THR A 220 -8.99 7.26 -21.71
N TYR A 221 -8.21 6.72 -20.76
CA TYR A 221 -6.84 7.10 -20.56
C TYR A 221 -5.86 6.25 -21.39
N LEU A 222 -5.11 6.87 -22.30
CA LEU A 222 -4.17 6.16 -23.17
C LEU A 222 -3.08 5.39 -22.40
N GLY A 223 -2.59 5.95 -21.28
CA GLY A 223 -1.61 5.30 -20.42
C GLY A 223 -2.11 3.95 -19.88
N PHE A 224 -3.42 3.83 -19.60
CA PHE A 224 -4.02 2.57 -19.16
C PHE A 224 -3.87 1.45 -20.21
N TRP A 225 -4.14 1.73 -21.48
CA TRP A 225 -4.01 0.73 -22.55
C TRP A 225 -2.56 0.34 -22.81
N LYS A 226 -1.64 1.30 -22.72
CA LYS A 226 -0.22 1.02 -22.81
C LYS A 226 0.25 0.13 -21.66
N MET A 227 -0.20 0.42 -20.44
CA MET A 227 0.07 -0.40 -19.24
C MET A 227 -0.45 -1.83 -19.42
N ILE A 228 -1.70 -2.00 -19.89
CA ILE A 228 -2.27 -3.32 -20.17
C ILE A 228 -1.43 -4.05 -21.21
N LYS A 229 -1.08 -3.40 -22.33
CA LYS A 229 -0.25 -4.01 -23.39
C LYS A 229 1.09 -4.52 -22.84
N ASN A 230 1.72 -3.78 -21.96
CA ASN A 230 3.01 -4.15 -21.40
C ASN A 230 2.91 -5.26 -20.32
N ASN A 231 1.79 -5.37 -19.62
CA ASN A 231 1.64 -6.24 -18.45
C ASN A 231 0.51 -7.29 -18.58
N TRP A 232 -0.02 -7.53 -19.77
CA TRP A 232 -1.23 -8.36 -19.94
C TRP A 232 -1.08 -9.80 -19.42
N LYS A 233 0.10 -10.42 -19.60
CA LYS A 233 0.37 -11.79 -19.12
C LYS A 233 0.29 -11.87 -17.59
N THR A 234 0.91 -10.90 -16.92
CA THR A 234 0.86 -10.79 -15.45
C THR A 234 -0.56 -10.49 -14.97
N GLY A 235 -1.26 -9.55 -15.64
CA GLY A 235 -2.65 -9.23 -15.33
C GLY A 235 -3.58 -10.45 -15.45
N LEU A 236 -3.47 -11.26 -16.50
CA LEU A 236 -4.26 -12.49 -16.66
C LEU A 236 -3.93 -13.52 -15.58
N ARG A 237 -2.66 -13.68 -15.22
CA ARG A 237 -2.23 -14.61 -14.15
C ARG A 237 -2.79 -14.19 -12.79
N GLU A 238 -2.73 -12.89 -12.47
CA GLU A 238 -3.29 -12.36 -11.22
C GLU A 238 -4.82 -12.49 -11.19
N GLN A 239 -5.50 -12.20 -12.29
CA GLN A 239 -6.95 -12.37 -12.40
C GLN A 239 -7.36 -13.84 -12.22
N TYR A 240 -6.63 -14.79 -12.82
CA TYR A 240 -6.86 -16.22 -12.62
C TYR A 240 -6.64 -16.63 -11.17
N ARG A 241 -5.59 -16.10 -10.52
CA ARG A 241 -5.32 -16.34 -9.09
C ARG A 241 -6.44 -15.81 -8.20
N SER A 242 -6.97 -14.63 -8.50
CA SER A 242 -8.10 -14.04 -7.79
C SER A 242 -9.38 -14.89 -7.87
N LEU A 243 -9.63 -15.50 -9.02
CA LEU A 243 -10.81 -16.35 -9.25
C LEU A 243 -10.65 -17.77 -8.71
N ASN A 244 -9.42 -18.23 -8.49
CA ASN A 244 -9.11 -19.61 -8.12
C ASN A 244 -8.37 -19.67 -6.77
N LYS A 245 -9.13 -19.92 -5.69
CA LYS A 245 -8.57 -20.07 -4.33
C LYS A 245 -7.46 -21.12 -4.25
N PHE A 246 -7.53 -22.19 -5.03
CA PHE A 246 -6.48 -23.22 -5.05
C PHE A 246 -5.15 -22.67 -5.56
N LYS A 247 -5.18 -21.86 -6.62
CA LYS A 247 -3.97 -21.19 -7.14
C LYS A 247 -3.40 -20.16 -6.17
N PHE A 248 -4.27 -19.49 -5.43
CA PHE A 248 -3.84 -18.61 -4.35
C PHE A 248 -3.09 -19.37 -3.26
N VAL A 249 -3.66 -20.51 -2.81
CA VAL A 249 -3.04 -21.41 -1.83
C VAL A 249 -1.70 -21.94 -2.33
N GLN A 250 -1.59 -22.37 -3.59
CA GLN A 250 -0.32 -22.81 -4.18
C GLN A 250 0.78 -21.74 -4.12
N SER A 251 0.40 -20.46 -4.21
CA SER A 251 1.36 -19.36 -4.07
C SER A 251 1.85 -19.19 -2.63
N LEU A 252 0.98 -19.39 -1.64
CA LEU A 252 1.34 -19.37 -0.23
C LEU A 252 2.19 -20.59 0.18
N GLN A 253 1.92 -21.73 -0.43
CA GLN A 253 2.66 -22.99 -0.18
C GLN A 253 4.13 -22.92 -0.60
N LYS A 254 4.53 -21.95 -1.40
CA LYS A 254 5.96 -21.69 -1.67
C LYS A 254 6.71 -21.26 -0.42
N LEU A 255 6.03 -20.59 0.51
CA LEU A 255 6.59 -20.14 1.80
C LEU A 255 6.30 -21.13 2.92
N ILE A 256 5.02 -21.56 3.06
CA ILE A 256 4.58 -22.51 4.08
C ILE A 256 3.83 -23.66 3.39
N PRO A 257 4.49 -24.79 3.11
CA PRO A 257 3.89 -25.93 2.40
C PRO A 257 2.64 -26.53 3.07
N GLU A 258 2.54 -26.43 4.38
CA GLU A 258 1.44 -26.98 5.19
C GLU A 258 0.12 -26.22 5.06
N ILE A 259 0.12 -25.00 4.49
CA ILE A 259 -1.09 -24.21 4.26
C ILE A 259 -2.03 -24.90 3.28
N LYS A 260 -3.31 -24.96 3.63
CA LYS A 260 -4.38 -25.60 2.85
C LYS A 260 -5.56 -24.63 2.67
N SER A 261 -6.41 -24.89 1.68
CA SER A 261 -7.59 -24.04 1.42
C SER A 261 -8.53 -23.89 2.62
N LYS A 262 -8.63 -24.90 3.49
CA LYS A 262 -9.41 -24.84 4.73
C LYS A 262 -8.87 -23.87 5.77
N HIS A 263 -7.58 -23.51 5.68
CA HIS A 263 -6.91 -22.59 6.60
C HIS A 263 -7.18 -21.11 6.26
N LEU A 264 -7.78 -20.84 5.10
CA LEU A 264 -8.08 -19.48 4.64
C LEU A 264 -9.56 -19.14 4.85
N THR A 265 -9.84 -18.12 5.67
CA THR A 265 -11.18 -17.64 6.01
C THR A 265 -11.31 -16.14 5.72
N ASN A 266 -12.50 -15.61 5.90
CA ASN A 266 -12.81 -14.17 5.92
C ASN A 266 -12.04 -13.34 4.85
N PRO A 267 -12.42 -13.46 3.57
CA PRO A 267 -11.76 -12.69 2.53
C PRO A 267 -11.97 -11.19 2.75
N GLY A 268 -10.86 -10.45 2.74
CA GLY A 268 -10.82 -9.00 2.80
C GLY A 268 -10.18 -8.41 1.55
N ALA A 269 -10.26 -7.11 1.39
CA ALA A 269 -9.58 -6.43 0.30
C ALA A 269 -9.20 -4.99 0.67
N GLY A 270 -8.06 -4.54 0.14
CA GLY A 270 -7.66 -3.15 0.07
C GLY A 270 -7.61 -2.67 -1.37
N VAL A 271 -7.83 -1.39 -1.62
CA VAL A 271 -7.68 -0.79 -2.94
C VAL A 271 -6.49 0.15 -2.93
N ARG A 272 -5.55 -0.08 -3.85
CA ARG A 272 -4.34 0.73 -4.02
C ARG A 272 -4.60 1.81 -5.06
N ALA A 273 -4.20 3.03 -4.75
CA ALA A 273 -4.14 4.15 -5.67
C ALA A 273 -2.88 4.02 -6.53
N GLN A 274 -2.93 3.25 -7.62
CA GLN A 274 -1.78 3.09 -8.50
C GLN A 274 -1.73 4.23 -9.51
N ALA A 275 -0.74 5.09 -9.36
CA ALA A 275 -0.49 6.15 -10.31
C ALA A 275 0.18 5.58 -11.58
N ILE A 276 -0.31 6.00 -12.75
CA ILE A 276 0.16 5.58 -14.06
C ILE A 276 0.41 6.83 -14.91
N ASP A 277 1.56 6.90 -15.59
CA ASP A 277 1.86 7.99 -16.52
C ASP A 277 1.23 7.75 -17.91
N LYS A 278 1.29 8.76 -18.79
CA LYS A 278 0.78 8.70 -20.17
C LYS A 278 1.46 7.64 -21.05
N ASN A 279 2.62 7.14 -20.62
CA ASN A 279 3.35 6.08 -21.32
C ASN A 279 3.00 4.69 -20.80
N GLY A 280 2.14 4.59 -19.78
CA GLY A 280 1.73 3.34 -19.16
C GLY A 280 2.71 2.79 -18.13
N LYS A 281 3.66 3.61 -17.69
CA LYS A 281 4.57 3.25 -16.61
C LYS A 281 3.85 3.39 -15.26
N LEU A 282 3.93 2.34 -14.47
CA LEU A 282 3.47 2.36 -13.08
C LEU A 282 4.48 3.16 -12.24
N LEU A 283 4.01 4.23 -11.59
CA LEU A 283 4.87 5.04 -10.74
C LEU A 283 5.18 4.28 -9.45
N GLN A 284 6.47 4.17 -9.15
CA GLN A 284 7.00 3.50 -7.97
C GLN A 284 7.59 4.48 -6.95
N ASP A 285 7.52 5.77 -7.26
CA ASP A 285 8.04 6.85 -6.42
C ASP A 285 6.99 7.94 -6.21
N PHE A 286 7.30 8.91 -5.36
CA PHE A 286 6.45 10.06 -5.12
C PHE A 286 6.20 10.84 -6.41
N SER A 287 4.95 11.29 -6.58
CA SER A 287 4.57 12.25 -7.60
C SER A 287 3.80 13.38 -6.93
N ILE A 288 4.45 14.51 -6.81
CA ILE A 288 3.94 15.70 -6.13
C ILE A 288 3.89 16.84 -7.14
N ILE A 289 2.78 17.58 -7.16
CA ILE A 289 2.60 18.76 -8.00
C ILE A 289 2.35 19.96 -7.10
N HIS A 290 3.08 21.04 -7.36
CA HIS A 290 2.92 22.32 -6.70
C HIS A 290 2.24 23.33 -7.60
N SER A 291 1.42 24.20 -7.02
CA SER A 291 0.97 25.43 -7.62
C SER A 291 1.18 26.60 -6.63
N SER A 292 0.81 27.81 -7.00
CA SER A 292 0.95 29.00 -6.14
C SER A 292 0.23 28.87 -4.80
N ASN A 293 -0.87 28.08 -4.74
CA ASN A 293 -1.75 27.97 -3.57
C ASN A 293 -2.19 26.51 -3.31
N SER A 294 -1.51 25.53 -3.87
CA SER A 294 -1.82 24.14 -3.60
C SER A 294 -0.63 23.19 -3.79
N LEU A 295 -0.69 22.07 -3.08
CA LEU A 295 0.19 20.92 -3.21
C LEU A 295 -0.66 19.66 -3.38
N HIS A 296 -0.33 18.81 -4.36
CA HIS A 296 -1.08 17.62 -4.68
C HIS A 296 -0.17 16.39 -4.69
N ILE A 297 -0.47 15.41 -3.84
CA ILE A 297 0.25 14.14 -3.79
C ILE A 297 -0.50 13.14 -4.65
N LEU A 298 -0.03 12.93 -5.88
CA LEU A 298 -0.65 12.01 -6.84
C LEU A 298 -0.18 10.58 -6.66
N SER A 299 1.02 10.38 -6.11
CA SER A 299 1.56 9.06 -5.77
C SER A 299 2.34 9.16 -4.47
N ALA A 300 2.01 8.30 -3.53
CA ALA A 300 2.78 8.05 -2.32
C ALA A 300 2.88 6.52 -2.14
N PRO A 301 3.92 5.89 -2.70
CA PRO A 301 4.05 4.43 -2.65
C PRO A 301 4.35 3.95 -1.23
N SER A 302 4.23 2.63 -1.02
CA SER A 302 4.67 1.99 0.22
C SER A 302 6.17 2.27 0.46
N PRO A 303 6.56 2.66 1.66
CA PRO A 303 5.86 2.57 2.95
C PRO A 303 5.13 3.87 3.39
N GLY A 304 4.23 4.40 2.59
CA GLY A 304 3.58 5.69 2.82
C GLY A 304 2.96 5.88 4.20
N ALA A 305 2.22 4.89 4.71
CA ALA A 305 1.60 4.98 6.05
C ALA A 305 2.64 4.98 7.17
N THR A 306 3.63 4.09 7.13
CA THR A 306 4.69 3.98 8.13
C THR A 306 5.57 5.22 8.18
N SER A 307 5.83 5.86 7.03
CA SER A 307 6.66 7.04 6.90
C SER A 307 5.87 8.35 6.91
N SER A 308 4.55 8.31 7.18
CA SER A 308 3.63 9.45 7.02
C SER A 308 4.06 10.70 7.76
N LEU A 309 4.61 10.60 8.96
CA LEU A 309 5.14 11.75 9.72
C LEU A 309 6.32 12.40 9.01
N LYS A 310 7.26 11.60 8.50
CA LYS A 310 8.43 12.14 7.77
C LYS A 310 8.05 12.69 6.39
N ILE A 311 7.08 12.07 5.74
CA ILE A 311 6.52 12.58 4.50
C ILE A 311 5.86 13.94 4.74
N ALA A 312 5.04 14.08 5.78
CA ALA A 312 4.40 15.34 6.14
C ALA A 312 5.43 16.43 6.47
N GLU A 313 6.47 16.11 7.24
CA GLU A 313 7.56 17.02 7.57
C GLU A 313 8.30 17.52 6.31
N HIS A 314 8.61 16.62 5.38
CA HIS A 314 9.22 16.95 4.10
C HIS A 314 8.30 17.86 3.25
N LEU A 315 7.05 17.48 3.08
CA LEU A 315 6.08 18.27 2.31
C LEU A 315 5.88 19.68 2.88
N MET A 316 5.81 19.80 4.20
CA MET A 316 5.68 21.10 4.86
C MET A 316 6.92 21.99 4.69
N SER A 317 8.12 21.40 4.54
CA SER A 317 9.34 22.18 4.26
C SER A 317 9.36 22.78 2.83
N GLU A 318 8.55 22.25 1.92
CA GLU A 318 8.42 22.75 0.54
C GLU A 318 7.33 23.82 0.38
N ILE A 319 6.53 24.05 1.41
CA ILE A 319 5.40 24.99 1.38
C ILE A 319 5.81 26.30 2.08
N ASN A 320 5.79 27.39 1.34
CA ASN A 320 5.95 28.75 1.88
C ASN A 320 4.54 29.34 2.10
N ILE A 321 4.01 29.24 3.31
CA ILE A 321 2.71 29.81 3.72
C ILE A 321 2.95 30.98 4.67
#